data_68652b8eecf8be9b553636559ba3b80b
#
_entry.id   68652b8eecf8be9b553636559ba3b80b
#
_cell.length_a   1.000
_cell.length_b   1.000
_cell.length_c   1.000
_cell.angle_alpha   90.00
_cell.angle_beta   90.00
_cell.angle_gamma   90.00
#
_symmetry.space_group_name_H-M   'P 1'
#
loop_
_entity.id
_entity.type
_entity.pdbx_description
1 polymer ?
#
loop_
_entity_poly.entity_id
_entity_poly.type
_entity_poly.pdbx_seq_one_letter_code
_entity_poly.pdbx_strand_id
1 'polypeptide(L)'
;MKIFTKRLLTGRTFLTDKTVTVENGRITAIAGGGPADFAVDILTPGLVDLHCHGGQGFDPEQVAHPLPDFLAAMLRCGVTEVLLTLGAESLPVMRRALGVVKDAMQKQAA
;
A
#
# COMPACT_ATOMS: atom_id res chain seq x y z
N MET A 1 -5.33 0.48 18.56
CA MET A 1 -5.51 -0.82 17.92
C MET A 1 -4.32 -1.71 18.24
N LYS A 2 -4.58 -2.96 18.64
CA LYS A 2 -3.55 -3.96 18.93
C LYS A 2 -3.75 -5.19 18.04
N ILE A 3 -2.68 -5.67 17.40
CA ILE A 3 -2.70 -6.82 16.49
C ILE A 3 -1.74 -7.87 17.07
N PHE A 4 -2.27 -9.03 17.47
CA PHE A 4 -1.44 -10.18 17.78
C PHE A 4 -1.08 -10.94 16.52
N THR A 5 0.15 -11.41 16.42
CA THR A 5 0.60 -12.27 15.31
C THR A 5 1.54 -13.36 15.79
N LYS A 6 1.37 -14.57 15.27
CA LYS A 6 2.29 -15.67 15.50
C LYS A 6 3.66 -15.40 14.88
N ARG A 7 3.70 -14.73 13.72
CA ARG A 7 4.94 -14.37 13.01
C ARG A 7 4.86 -12.93 12.51
N LEU A 8 5.73 -12.07 13.02
CA LEU A 8 5.90 -10.69 12.59
C LEU A 8 7.17 -10.56 11.76
N LEU A 9 7.04 -10.15 10.50
CA LEU A 9 8.20 -9.80 9.68
C LEU A 9 8.65 -8.37 10.01
N THR A 10 9.88 -8.23 10.48
CA THR A 10 10.53 -6.93 10.70
C THR A 10 11.79 -6.84 9.83
N GLY A 11 11.69 -6.13 8.72
CA GLY A 11 12.81 -6.07 7.78
C GLY A 11 13.16 -7.45 7.22
N ARG A 12 14.21 -8.11 7.79
CA ARG A 12 14.72 -9.40 7.29
C ARG A 12 14.48 -10.58 8.22
N THR A 13 13.88 -10.37 9.38
CA THR A 13 13.71 -11.41 10.41
C THR A 13 12.25 -11.56 10.81
N PHE A 14 11.88 -12.78 11.20
CA PHE A 14 10.61 -13.04 11.84
C PHE A 14 10.76 -13.06 13.37
N LEU A 15 9.90 -12.31 14.03
CA LEU A 15 9.67 -12.41 15.47
C LEU A 15 8.43 -13.26 15.70
N THR A 16 8.45 -14.11 16.73
CA THR A 16 7.32 -14.97 17.08
C THR A 16 6.49 -14.37 18.22
N ASP A 17 5.18 -14.61 18.18
CA ASP A 17 4.23 -14.27 19.24
C ASP A 17 4.36 -12.82 19.72
N LYS A 18 4.07 -11.90 18.81
CA LYS A 18 4.13 -10.45 19.07
C LYS A 18 2.76 -9.80 19.00
N THR A 19 2.59 -8.78 19.84
CA THR A 19 1.49 -7.83 19.72
C THR A 19 2.04 -6.49 19.26
N VAL A 20 1.53 -6.02 18.12
CA VAL A 20 1.85 -4.71 17.55
C VAL A 20 0.78 -3.72 17.98
N THR A 21 1.18 -2.62 18.60
CA THR A 21 0.27 -1.53 18.98
C THR A 21 0.38 -0.41 17.96
N VAL A 22 -0.78 0.02 17.45
CA VAL A 22 -0.91 1.12 16.49
C VAL A 22 -1.77 2.22 17.09
N GLU A 23 -1.24 3.44 17.15
CA GLU A 23 -1.91 4.64 17.64
C GLU A 23 -1.68 5.79 16.65
N ASN A 24 -2.75 6.48 16.30
CA ASN A 24 -2.70 7.60 15.35
C ASN A 24 -1.98 7.25 14.03
N GLY A 25 -2.24 6.05 13.49
CA GLY A 25 -1.63 5.59 12.24
C GLY A 25 -0.14 5.20 12.35
N ARG A 26 0.41 5.13 13.56
CA ARG A 26 1.82 4.79 13.79
C ARG A 26 1.95 3.58 14.69
N ILE A 27 2.95 2.73 14.43
CA ILE A 27 3.35 1.65 15.34
C ILE A 27 4.05 2.28 16.53
N THR A 28 3.46 2.14 17.73
CA THR A 28 3.99 2.71 18.96
C THR A 28 4.71 1.67 19.82
N ALA A 29 4.37 0.38 19.68
CA ALA A 29 5.05 -0.69 20.41
C ALA A 29 4.98 -2.02 19.67
N ILE A 30 6.00 -2.85 19.88
CA ILE A 30 6.04 -4.28 19.56
C ILE A 30 6.45 -5.00 20.85
N ALA A 31 5.55 -5.78 21.42
CA ALA A 31 5.77 -6.46 22.70
C ALA A 31 5.57 -7.97 22.56
N GLY A 32 5.85 -8.72 23.62
CA GLY A 32 5.45 -10.12 23.76
C GLY A 32 3.93 -10.27 23.63
N GLY A 33 3.47 -11.47 23.26
CA GLY A 33 2.05 -11.75 23.08
C GLY A 33 1.18 -11.33 24.28
N GLY A 34 0.01 -10.80 23.98
CA GLY A 34 -0.94 -10.29 24.98
C GLY A 34 -2.30 -10.02 24.37
N PRO A 35 -3.23 -9.43 25.12
CA PRO A 35 -4.56 -9.08 24.61
C PRO A 35 -4.48 -8.20 23.36
N ALA A 36 -5.29 -8.51 22.36
CA ALA A 36 -5.30 -7.82 21.08
C ALA A 36 -6.72 -7.70 20.53
N ASP A 37 -6.93 -6.68 19.69
CA ASP A 37 -8.20 -6.46 19.00
C ASP A 37 -8.35 -7.42 17.80
N PHE A 38 -7.21 -7.81 17.20
CA PHE A 38 -7.13 -8.73 16.06
C PHE A 38 -6.01 -9.74 16.28
N ALA A 39 -6.22 -10.95 15.73
CA ALA A 39 -5.19 -12.00 15.70
C ALA A 39 -5.01 -12.52 14.28
N VAL A 40 -3.75 -12.62 13.85
CA VAL A 40 -3.36 -13.10 12.52
C VAL A 40 -2.19 -14.09 12.64
N ASP A 41 -2.04 -14.97 11.65
CA ASP A 41 -0.92 -15.91 11.66
C ASP A 41 0.39 -15.22 11.26
N ILE A 42 0.34 -14.35 10.26
CA ILE A 42 1.50 -13.63 9.75
C ILE A 42 1.13 -12.15 9.62
N LEU A 43 1.98 -11.28 10.14
CA LEU A 43 1.91 -9.84 9.94
C LEU A 43 3.21 -9.38 9.28
N THR A 44 3.06 -8.66 8.16
CA THR A 44 4.18 -8.08 7.41
C THR A 44 3.95 -6.59 7.20
N PRO A 45 4.99 -5.81 6.92
CA PRO A 45 4.81 -4.50 6.27
C PRO A 45 4.01 -4.65 4.99
N GLY A 46 3.33 -3.59 4.58
CA GLY A 46 2.69 -3.54 3.27
C GLY A 46 3.71 -3.71 2.15
N LEU A 47 3.26 -4.25 1.03
CA LEU A 47 4.09 -4.39 -0.16
C LEU A 47 4.26 -3.04 -0.85
N VAL A 48 5.45 -2.81 -1.41
CA VAL A 48 5.77 -1.64 -2.23
C VAL A 48 6.00 -2.12 -3.66
N ASP A 49 5.16 -1.68 -4.58
CA ASP A 49 5.32 -1.97 -6.01
C ASP A 49 6.08 -0.80 -6.67
N LEU A 50 7.33 -1.04 -7.04
CA LEU A 50 8.23 -0.01 -7.59
C LEU A 50 8.12 0.16 -9.11
N HIS A 51 7.32 -0.64 -9.80
CA HIS A 51 7.19 -0.58 -11.25
C HIS A 51 5.85 -1.16 -11.69
N CYS A 52 4.84 -0.32 -11.81
CA CYS A 52 3.48 -0.73 -12.09
C CYS A 52 2.89 0.06 -13.26
N HIS A 53 2.59 -0.64 -14.36
CA HIS A 53 1.92 -0.07 -15.54
C HIS A 53 0.39 -0.11 -15.44
N GLY A 54 -0.15 -0.33 -14.25
CA GLY A 54 -1.59 -0.47 -14.03
C GLY A 54 -2.02 -1.92 -13.83
N GLY A 55 -3.29 -2.19 -13.98
CA GLY A 55 -3.90 -3.50 -13.75
C GLY A 55 -5.36 -3.36 -13.32
N GLN A 56 -6.08 -4.47 -13.16
CA GLN A 56 -7.48 -4.46 -12.74
C GLN A 56 -8.38 -3.55 -13.63
N GLY A 57 -8.04 -3.44 -14.91
CA GLY A 57 -8.73 -2.56 -15.86
C GLY A 57 -8.29 -1.10 -15.82
N PHE A 58 -7.38 -0.71 -14.96
CA PHE A 58 -6.75 0.60 -14.96
C PHE A 58 -5.49 0.61 -15.80
N ASP A 59 -5.37 1.62 -16.64
CA ASP A 59 -4.22 1.91 -17.47
C ASP A 59 -3.90 3.41 -17.31
N PRO A 60 -2.72 3.76 -16.78
CA PRO A 60 -2.39 5.15 -16.48
C PRO A 60 -2.35 6.05 -17.73
N GLU A 61 -2.08 5.52 -18.92
CA GLU A 61 -2.05 6.28 -20.16
C GLU A 61 -3.46 6.55 -20.71
N GLN A 62 -4.36 5.60 -20.54
CA GLN A 62 -5.73 5.73 -21.06
C GLN A 62 -6.65 6.54 -20.15
N VAL A 63 -6.37 6.56 -18.84
CA VAL A 63 -7.14 7.29 -17.81
C VAL A 63 -8.66 6.98 -17.91
N ALA A 64 -9.01 5.82 -18.45
CA ALA A 64 -10.40 5.41 -18.67
C ALA A 64 -11.11 4.97 -17.38
N HIS A 65 -10.33 4.53 -16.41
CA HIS A 65 -10.85 4.06 -15.11
C HIS A 65 -10.32 4.92 -13.97
N PRO A 66 -11.08 5.07 -12.88
CA PRO A 66 -10.67 5.87 -11.75
C PRO A 66 -9.44 5.30 -11.05
N LEU A 67 -8.39 6.09 -10.93
CA LEU A 67 -7.19 5.73 -10.15
C LEU A 67 -7.52 5.28 -8.72
N PRO A 68 -8.49 5.88 -7.98
CA PRO A 68 -8.86 5.42 -6.65
C PRO A 68 -9.31 3.96 -6.60
N ASP A 69 -10.05 3.47 -7.58
CA ASP A 69 -10.52 2.08 -7.62
C ASP A 69 -9.35 1.10 -7.83
N PHE A 70 -8.40 1.46 -8.68
CA PHE A 70 -7.16 0.72 -8.85
C PHE A 70 -6.37 0.67 -7.54
N LEU A 71 -6.15 1.80 -6.88
CA LEU A 71 -5.43 1.86 -5.61
C LEU A 71 -6.12 1.03 -4.52
N ALA A 72 -7.46 1.07 -4.45
CA ALA A 72 -8.22 0.22 -3.55
C ALA A 72 -8.06 -1.28 -3.86
N ALA A 73 -7.96 -1.65 -5.14
CA ALA A 73 -7.69 -3.03 -5.54
C ALA A 73 -6.28 -3.47 -5.15
N MET A 74 -5.27 -2.62 -5.35
CA MET A 74 -3.90 -2.87 -4.92
C MET A 74 -3.80 -3.05 -3.41
N LEU A 75 -4.50 -2.22 -2.64
CA LEU A 75 -4.55 -2.34 -1.17
C LEU A 75 -5.15 -3.68 -0.72
N ARG A 76 -6.20 -4.18 -1.39
CA ARG A 76 -6.76 -5.52 -1.12
C ARG A 76 -5.77 -6.65 -1.40
N CYS A 77 -4.79 -6.43 -2.28
CA CYS A 77 -3.69 -7.36 -2.54
C CYS A 77 -2.49 -7.18 -1.59
N GLY A 78 -2.60 -6.27 -0.61
CA GLY A 78 -1.53 -5.99 0.35
C GLY A 78 -0.48 -4.98 -0.13
N VAL A 79 -0.67 -4.37 -1.30
CA VAL A 79 0.21 -3.30 -1.80
C VAL A 79 -0.24 -1.97 -1.19
N THR A 80 0.63 -1.37 -0.37
CA THR A 80 0.34 -0.11 0.33
C THR A 80 0.97 1.10 -0.34
N GLU A 81 1.97 0.88 -1.18
CA GLU A 81 2.62 1.93 -1.97
C GLU A 81 2.83 1.42 -3.40
N VAL A 82 2.58 2.27 -4.39
CA VAL A 82 2.76 1.93 -5.79
C VAL A 82 3.43 3.08 -6.54
N LEU A 83 4.48 2.77 -7.30
CA LEU A 83 5.09 3.68 -8.25
C LEU A 83 4.50 3.41 -9.63
N LEU A 84 3.52 4.22 -10.03
CA LEU A 84 2.93 4.13 -11.36
C LEU A 84 3.96 4.49 -12.42
N THR A 85 4.08 3.60 -13.40
CA THR A 85 5.05 3.71 -14.50
C THR A 85 4.30 3.93 -15.80
N LEU A 86 4.62 5.01 -16.51
CA LEU A 86 4.07 5.29 -17.83
C LEU A 86 4.87 4.57 -18.89
N GLY A 87 4.19 4.05 -19.90
CA GLY A 87 4.79 3.54 -21.12
C GLY A 87 5.27 4.65 -22.05
N ALA A 88 5.84 4.26 -23.18
CA ALA A 88 6.26 5.19 -24.23
C ALA A 88 5.05 5.64 -25.04
N GLU A 89 4.51 6.80 -24.72
CA GLU A 89 3.34 7.40 -25.36
C GLU A 89 3.62 8.81 -25.91
N SER A 90 2.67 9.35 -26.65
CA SER A 90 2.76 10.73 -27.13
C SER A 90 2.83 11.72 -25.95
N LEU A 91 3.53 12.83 -26.14
CA LEU A 91 3.73 13.83 -25.10
C LEU A 91 2.42 14.38 -24.49
N PRO A 92 1.34 14.60 -25.26
CA PRO A 92 0.04 14.99 -24.68
C PRO A 92 -0.56 13.93 -23.77
N VAL A 93 -0.46 12.64 -24.14
CA VAL A 93 -0.96 11.52 -23.30
C VAL A 93 -0.17 11.44 -22.00
N MET A 94 1.15 11.47 -22.08
CA MET A 94 2.02 11.43 -20.88
C MET A 94 1.74 12.60 -19.94
N ARG A 95 1.60 13.81 -20.47
CA ARG A 95 1.29 15.00 -19.62
C ARG A 95 -0.04 14.87 -18.90
N ARG A 96 -1.06 14.34 -19.56
CA ARG A 96 -2.38 14.09 -18.96
C ARG A 96 -2.30 13.04 -17.86
N ALA A 97 -1.65 11.91 -18.13
CA ALA A 97 -1.47 10.83 -17.16
C ALA A 97 -0.70 11.30 -15.92
N LEU A 98 0.40 12.02 -16.09
CA LEU A 98 1.17 12.62 -14.99
C LEU A 98 0.33 13.63 -14.18
N GLY A 99 -0.55 14.38 -14.83
CA GLY A 99 -1.48 15.29 -14.15
C GLY A 99 -2.39 14.53 -13.18
N VAL A 100 -3.00 13.44 -13.62
CA VAL A 100 -3.89 12.61 -12.78
C VAL A 100 -3.14 12.02 -11.57
N VAL A 101 -1.94 11.48 -11.79
CA VAL A 101 -1.11 10.93 -10.71
C VAL A 101 -0.72 12.03 -9.71
N LYS A 102 -0.26 13.18 -10.20
CA LYS A 102 0.11 14.33 -9.37
C LYS A 102 -1.06 14.79 -8.48
N ASP A 103 -2.26 14.94 -9.06
CA ASP A 103 -3.45 15.37 -8.34
C ASP A 103 -3.84 14.35 -7.24
N ALA A 104 -3.69 13.04 -7.52
CA ALA A 104 -3.91 11.99 -6.53
C ALA A 104 -2.90 12.08 -5.38
N MET A 105 -1.62 12.26 -5.67
CA MET A 105 -0.57 12.40 -4.65
C MET A 105 -0.82 13.62 -3.75
N GLN A 106 -1.26 14.75 -4.32
CA GLN A 106 -1.58 15.95 -3.53
C GLN A 106 -2.75 15.73 -2.58
N LYS A 107 -3.77 14.97 -2.99
CA LYS A 107 -4.92 14.62 -2.14
C LYS A 107 -4.57 13.66 -1.02
N GLN A 108 -3.55 12.81 -1.19
CA GLN A 108 -3.09 11.89 -0.14
C GLN A 108 -2.22 12.62 0.91
N ALA A 109 -1.57 13.70 0.55
CA ALA A 109 -0.69 14.48 1.43
C ALA A 109 -1.45 15.50 2.30
N ALA A 110 -2.74 15.75 2.02
CA ALA A 110 -3.60 16.67 2.75
C ALA A 110 -4.34 15.97 3.89
#